data_3ba9d73565aae810b3eaa288cc9a55b1
#
_entry.id   3ba9d73565aae810b3eaa288cc9a55b1
#
_cell.length_a   1.000
_cell.length_b   1.000
_cell.length_c   1.000
_cell.angle_alpha   90.00
_cell.angle_beta   90.00
_cell.angle_gamma   90.00
#
_symmetry.space_group_name_H-M   'P 1'
#
loop_
_entity.id
_entity.type
_entity.pdbx_description
1 polymer ?
#
loop_
_entity_poly.entity_id
_entity_poly.type
_entity_poly.pdbx_seq_one_letter_code
_entity_poly.pdbx_strand_id
1 'polypeptide(L)'
;MKKNKYFKYYFFCDEINNEIINKIHKVKNIVFVLNINDKDKNDLNNKLSIVQFLRGKKIQFLLYNNFQKCIKYQANGIFLDSKNKSILRPMLLKKKFNIVGAAHNQLEYIHKSKQSCQEIMLSPIFENSKYSVNKILNVIRFNNVSNHWKEKVIAMGGLNLKNINKIQMTKIAGIGFKRFLKDLGKSPIYKNGRFSSN
;
A
#
# COMPACT_ATOMS: atom_id res chain seq x y z
N MET A 1 -11.20 23.64 0.57
CA MET A 1 -10.91 22.21 0.75
C MET A 1 -9.59 22.06 1.51
N LYS A 2 -9.60 21.41 2.69
CA LYS A 2 -8.38 21.20 3.51
C LYS A 2 -7.39 20.33 2.72
N LYS A 3 -6.16 20.82 2.56
CA LYS A 3 -5.04 20.08 1.94
C LYS A 3 -4.93 18.70 2.61
N ASN A 4 -5.03 17.62 1.84
CA ASN A 4 -4.83 16.28 2.38
C ASN A 4 -3.32 16.05 2.62
N LYS A 5 -2.83 16.58 3.78
CA LYS A 5 -1.44 16.61 4.22
C LYS A 5 -0.80 15.22 4.35
N TYR A 6 -1.61 14.16 4.23
CA TYR A 6 -1.25 12.79 4.59
C TYR A 6 -1.51 11.76 3.50
N PHE A 7 -1.55 12.16 2.23
CA PHE A 7 -1.69 11.20 1.13
C PHE A 7 -0.46 10.30 1.05
N LYS A 8 -0.65 8.98 1.10
CA LYS A 8 0.42 7.98 1.14
C LYS A 8 0.57 7.23 -0.18
N TYR A 9 1.80 6.87 -0.50
CA TYR A 9 2.18 6.06 -1.64
C TYR A 9 2.73 4.72 -1.15
N TYR A 10 1.97 3.64 -1.31
CA TYR A 10 2.38 2.30 -0.91
C TYR A 10 3.05 1.59 -2.07
N PHE A 11 4.31 1.25 -1.90
CA PHE A 11 5.09 0.56 -2.90
C PHE A 11 5.41 -0.88 -2.47
N PHE A 12 4.85 -1.85 -3.21
CA PHE A 12 5.16 -3.26 -3.04
C PHE A 12 6.46 -3.57 -3.76
N CYS A 13 7.51 -3.79 -2.99
CA CYS A 13 8.88 -3.91 -3.47
C CYS A 13 9.40 -5.33 -3.29
N ASP A 14 9.84 -5.91 -4.38
CA ASP A 14 10.55 -7.20 -4.35
C ASP A 14 12.07 -6.97 -4.37
N GLU A 15 12.56 -5.90 -5.06
CA GLU A 15 13.97 -5.54 -5.20
C GLU A 15 14.14 -4.03 -5.20
N ILE A 16 15.28 -3.54 -4.70
CA ILE A 16 15.68 -2.13 -4.82
C ILE A 16 16.90 -2.04 -5.72
N ASN A 17 16.79 -1.25 -6.78
CA ASN A 17 17.88 -0.87 -7.66
C ASN A 17 18.17 0.64 -7.58
N ASN A 18 19.28 1.09 -8.18
CA ASN A 18 19.67 2.50 -8.18
C ASN A 18 18.60 3.42 -8.77
N GLU A 19 17.84 2.95 -9.75
CA GLU A 19 16.74 3.69 -10.36
C GLU A 19 15.61 3.98 -9.34
N ILE A 20 15.26 2.99 -8.54
CA ILE A 20 14.27 3.11 -7.46
C ILE A 20 14.79 4.08 -6.39
N ILE A 21 16.06 3.95 -5.99
CA ILE A 21 16.70 4.82 -4.99
C ILE A 21 16.61 6.28 -5.42
N ASN A 22 16.99 6.59 -6.65
CA ASN A 22 16.96 7.96 -7.20
C ASN A 22 15.55 8.56 -7.27
N LYS A 23 14.54 7.73 -7.48
CA LYS A 23 13.13 8.16 -7.57
C LYS A 23 12.46 8.34 -6.21
N ILE A 24 12.84 7.54 -5.22
CA ILE A 24 12.29 7.60 -3.86
C ILE A 24 12.43 8.98 -3.24
N HIS A 25 13.58 9.64 -3.42
CA HIS A 25 13.85 10.96 -2.85
C HIS A 25 12.87 12.04 -3.35
N LYS A 26 12.23 11.82 -4.49
CA LYS A 26 11.26 12.77 -5.09
C LYS A 26 9.83 12.58 -4.57
N VAL A 27 9.54 11.47 -3.89
CA VAL A 27 8.18 11.12 -3.45
C VAL A 27 8.07 11.26 -1.93
N LYS A 28 7.30 12.25 -1.47
CA LYS A 28 6.96 12.41 -0.05
C LYS A 28 5.93 11.35 0.37
N ASN A 29 6.00 10.91 1.63
CA ASN A 29 5.04 9.95 2.24
C ASN A 29 4.98 8.58 1.54
N ILE A 30 6.11 8.11 1.01
CA ILE A 30 6.22 6.76 0.47
C ILE A 30 6.34 5.75 1.63
N VAL A 31 5.65 4.62 1.49
CA VAL A 31 5.67 3.49 2.42
C VAL A 31 5.97 2.23 1.63
N PHE A 32 7.02 1.53 1.99
CA PHE A 32 7.38 0.26 1.36
C PHE A 32 6.61 -0.90 1.98
N VAL A 33 6.18 -1.86 1.16
CA VAL A 33 5.61 -3.13 1.62
C VAL A 33 6.51 -4.25 1.12
N LEU A 34 7.16 -4.95 2.06
CA LEU A 34 8.16 -5.97 1.78
C LEU A 34 7.64 -7.34 2.21
N ASN A 35 7.83 -8.33 1.34
CA ASN A 35 7.63 -9.73 1.67
C ASN A 35 8.99 -10.39 1.90
N ILE A 36 9.30 -10.76 3.14
CA ILE A 36 10.56 -11.43 3.51
C ILE A 36 10.29 -12.93 3.64
N ASN A 37 10.86 -13.73 2.74
CA ASN A 37 10.80 -15.18 2.80
C ASN A 37 12.14 -15.74 3.30
N ASP A 38 12.13 -16.49 4.40
CA ASP A 38 13.35 -17.05 5.00
C ASP A 38 13.79 -18.35 4.31
N LYS A 39 12.97 -18.89 3.41
CA LYS A 39 13.26 -20.18 2.74
C LYS A 39 14.35 -20.06 1.67
N ASP A 40 14.52 -18.87 1.11
CA ASP A 40 15.56 -18.57 0.13
C ASP A 40 16.59 -17.62 0.73
N LYS A 41 17.84 -18.11 0.93
CA LYS A 41 18.91 -17.32 1.54
C LYS A 41 19.29 -16.09 0.70
N ASN A 42 19.27 -16.20 -0.63
CA ASN A 42 19.62 -15.09 -1.51
C ASN A 42 18.54 -14.00 -1.46
N ASP A 43 17.26 -14.39 -1.52
CA ASP A 43 16.13 -13.44 -1.35
C ASP A 43 16.19 -12.80 0.03
N LEU A 44 16.48 -13.55 1.07
CA LEU A 44 16.59 -13.04 2.44
C LEU A 44 17.69 -11.96 2.54
N ASN A 45 18.89 -12.22 2.06
CA ASN A 45 20.00 -11.26 2.10
C ASN A 45 19.65 -9.97 1.33
N ASN A 46 19.05 -10.08 0.16
CA ASN A 46 18.58 -8.94 -0.61
C ASN A 46 17.53 -8.13 0.16
N LYS A 47 16.55 -8.81 0.78
CA LYS A 47 15.50 -8.12 1.58
C LYS A 47 16.07 -7.45 2.83
N LEU A 48 17.08 -8.07 3.48
CA LEU A 48 17.74 -7.45 4.64
C LEU A 48 18.51 -6.20 4.26
N SER A 49 19.20 -6.18 3.12
CA SER A 49 19.88 -4.99 2.61
C SER A 49 18.87 -3.85 2.33
N ILE A 50 17.70 -4.18 1.78
CA ILE A 50 16.59 -3.24 1.60
C ILE A 50 16.13 -2.66 2.94
N VAL A 51 15.91 -3.51 3.95
CA VAL A 51 15.49 -3.06 5.30
C VAL A 51 16.52 -2.12 5.89
N GLN A 52 17.80 -2.45 5.82
CA GLN A 52 18.89 -1.59 6.31
C GLN A 52 18.91 -0.24 5.61
N PHE A 53 18.79 -0.22 4.28
CA PHE A 53 18.68 1.00 3.50
C PHE A 53 17.51 1.88 3.92
N LEU A 54 16.29 1.30 4.01
CA LEU A 54 15.08 2.04 4.38
C LEU A 54 15.19 2.63 5.79
N ARG A 55 15.74 1.88 6.75
CA ARG A 55 15.99 2.36 8.12
C ARG A 55 17.01 3.51 8.13
N GLY A 56 18.14 3.36 7.45
CA GLY A 56 19.16 4.40 7.35
C GLY A 56 18.63 5.70 6.75
N LYS A 57 17.69 5.62 5.80
CA LYS A 57 17.03 6.78 5.20
C LYS A 57 15.78 7.24 5.93
N LYS A 58 15.39 6.60 7.06
CA LYS A 58 14.16 6.87 7.82
C LYS A 58 12.88 6.79 6.96
N ILE A 59 12.88 5.89 5.98
CA ILE A 59 11.74 5.64 5.09
C ILE A 59 10.84 4.58 5.75
N GLN A 60 9.52 4.84 5.78
CA GLN A 60 8.57 3.92 6.37
C GLN A 60 8.46 2.62 5.55
N PHE A 61 8.39 1.48 6.26
CA PHE A 61 8.11 0.20 5.64
C PHE A 61 7.24 -0.70 6.51
N LEU A 62 6.46 -1.54 5.84
CA LEU A 62 5.59 -2.56 6.41
C LEU A 62 6.10 -3.93 5.97
N LEU A 63 5.93 -4.93 6.82
CA LEU A 63 6.20 -6.32 6.47
C LEU A 63 4.90 -7.09 6.23
N TYR A 64 4.96 -7.99 5.26
CA TYR A 64 3.82 -8.77 4.77
C TYR A 64 3.50 -9.91 5.74
N ASN A 65 2.27 -9.94 6.28
CA ASN A 65 1.67 -11.03 7.08
C ASN A 65 2.49 -11.58 8.26
N ASN A 66 3.61 -10.99 8.65
CA ASN A 66 4.51 -11.59 9.64
C ASN A 66 4.83 -10.63 10.80
N PHE A 67 4.14 -10.82 11.92
CA PHE A 67 4.30 -10.00 13.13
C PHE A 67 5.67 -10.15 13.80
N GLN A 68 6.21 -11.37 13.84
CA GLN A 68 7.51 -11.62 14.47
C GLN A 68 8.61 -10.88 13.71
N LYS A 69 8.56 -10.90 12.38
CA LYS A 69 9.49 -10.15 11.54
C LYS A 69 9.33 -8.64 11.70
N CYS A 70 8.11 -8.13 11.89
CA CYS A 70 7.89 -6.72 12.17
C CYS A 70 8.65 -6.27 13.42
N ILE A 71 8.62 -7.09 14.48
CA ILE A 71 9.36 -6.81 15.71
C ILE A 71 10.87 -6.95 15.48
N LYS A 72 11.31 -8.06 14.90
CA LYS A 72 12.72 -8.39 14.64
C LYS A 72 13.41 -7.30 13.81
N TYR A 73 12.77 -6.84 12.75
CA TYR A 73 13.35 -5.85 11.82
C TYR A 73 12.91 -4.40 12.10
N GLN A 74 12.20 -4.17 13.22
CA GLN A 74 11.74 -2.83 13.64
C GLN A 74 10.96 -2.11 12.54
N ALA A 75 10.04 -2.83 11.87
CA ALA A 75 9.17 -2.26 10.86
C ALA A 75 8.19 -1.24 11.47
N ASN A 76 7.76 -0.25 10.70
CA ASN A 76 6.77 0.74 11.12
C ASN A 76 5.35 0.16 11.25
N GLY A 77 5.13 -1.04 10.68
CA GLY A 77 3.84 -1.71 10.75
C GLY A 77 3.80 -3.00 9.96
N ILE A 78 2.57 -3.50 9.77
CA ILE A 78 2.30 -4.75 9.09
C ILE A 78 1.26 -4.55 7.98
N PHE A 79 1.46 -5.25 6.87
CA PHE A 79 0.48 -5.40 5.81
C PHE A 79 -0.15 -6.79 5.88
N LEU A 80 -1.48 -6.82 6.00
CA LEU A 80 -2.28 -8.04 6.07
C LEU A 80 -3.00 -8.24 4.72
N ASP A 81 -2.67 -9.30 4.01
CA ASP A 81 -3.38 -9.62 2.77
C ASP A 81 -4.84 -10.02 3.04
N SER A 82 -5.62 -10.15 1.98
CA SER A 82 -7.05 -10.49 2.08
C SER A 82 -7.31 -11.88 2.68
N LYS A 83 -6.36 -12.81 2.55
CA LYS A 83 -6.46 -14.18 3.06
C LYS A 83 -6.13 -14.29 4.54
N ASN A 84 -5.40 -13.34 5.10
CA ASN A 84 -5.05 -13.34 6.52
C ASN A 84 -6.31 -13.05 7.36
N LYS A 85 -6.72 -14.01 8.19
CA LYS A 85 -7.90 -13.91 9.07
C LYS A 85 -7.57 -13.87 10.56
N SER A 86 -6.29 -13.82 10.93
CA SER A 86 -5.87 -13.78 12.34
C SER A 86 -6.28 -12.46 13.00
N ILE A 87 -7.07 -12.52 14.07
CA ILE A 87 -7.65 -11.34 14.73
C ILE A 87 -6.84 -10.91 15.95
N LEU A 88 -6.42 -11.85 16.78
CA LEU A 88 -5.83 -11.53 18.09
C LEU A 88 -4.52 -10.74 18.01
N ARG A 89 -3.58 -11.18 17.18
CA ARG A 89 -2.28 -10.52 17.06
C ARG A 89 -2.37 -9.07 16.53
N PRO A 90 -3.14 -8.77 15.48
CA PRO A 90 -3.34 -7.39 15.02
C PRO A 90 -3.87 -6.47 16.12
N MET A 91 -4.88 -6.90 16.87
CA MET A 91 -5.47 -6.10 17.95
C MET A 91 -4.47 -5.74 19.04
N LEU A 92 -3.65 -6.70 19.47
CA LEU A 92 -2.63 -6.50 20.51
C LEU A 92 -1.55 -5.49 20.07
N LEU A 93 -1.25 -5.46 18.78
CA LEU A 93 -0.20 -4.60 18.22
C LEU A 93 -0.69 -3.23 17.74
N LYS A 94 -2.00 -2.99 17.71
CA LYS A 94 -2.61 -1.75 17.17
C LYS A 94 -1.98 -0.46 17.71
N LYS A 95 -1.67 -0.42 18.98
CA LYS A 95 -1.05 0.77 19.60
C LYS A 95 0.41 0.99 19.19
N LYS A 96 1.08 -0.06 18.72
CA LYS A 96 2.53 -0.06 18.48
C LYS A 96 2.89 0.00 16.99
N PHE A 97 2.02 -0.52 16.11
CA PHE A 97 2.30 -0.65 14.69
C PHE A 97 1.16 -0.07 13.84
N ASN A 98 1.50 0.41 12.66
CA ASN A 98 0.52 0.71 11.63
C ASN A 98 0.05 -0.59 10.99
N ILE A 99 -1.25 -0.90 11.07
CA ILE A 99 -1.84 -2.11 10.50
C ILE A 99 -2.60 -1.72 9.25
N VAL A 100 -2.14 -2.18 8.10
CA VAL A 100 -2.76 -1.94 6.79
C VAL A 100 -3.27 -3.26 6.26
N GLY A 101 -4.55 -3.31 5.88
CA GLY A 101 -5.18 -4.51 5.35
C GLY A 101 -5.45 -4.41 3.85
N ALA A 102 -5.61 -5.56 3.16
CA ALA A 102 -6.14 -5.63 1.81
C ALA A 102 -7.53 -6.26 1.79
N ALA A 103 -8.44 -5.71 1.00
CA ALA A 103 -9.77 -6.25 0.77
C ALA A 103 -10.20 -6.08 -0.69
N HIS A 104 -10.98 -7.03 -1.20
CA HIS A 104 -11.55 -7.01 -2.55
C HIS A 104 -13.08 -6.89 -2.54
N ASN A 105 -13.69 -7.09 -1.38
CA ASN A 105 -15.15 -7.09 -1.18
C ASN A 105 -15.51 -6.75 0.27
N GLN A 106 -16.81 -6.63 0.53
CA GLN A 106 -17.34 -6.26 1.84
C GLN A 106 -17.01 -7.29 2.95
N LEU A 107 -17.01 -8.59 2.64
CA LEU A 107 -16.68 -9.62 3.66
C LEU A 107 -15.23 -9.51 4.11
N GLU A 108 -14.30 -9.34 3.17
CA GLU A 108 -12.90 -9.13 3.49
C GLU A 108 -12.67 -7.83 4.26
N TYR A 109 -13.41 -6.75 3.92
CA TYR A 109 -13.40 -5.51 4.67
C TYR A 109 -13.78 -5.74 6.14
N ILE A 110 -14.89 -6.44 6.41
CA ILE A 110 -15.34 -6.74 7.78
C ILE A 110 -14.23 -7.46 8.56
N HIS A 111 -13.53 -8.42 7.95
CA HIS A 111 -12.39 -9.08 8.58
C HIS A 111 -11.25 -8.10 8.88
N LYS A 112 -10.92 -7.19 7.96
CA LYS A 112 -9.87 -6.19 8.16
C LYS A 112 -10.23 -5.18 9.25
N SER A 113 -11.49 -4.76 9.32
CA SER A 113 -11.99 -3.91 10.41
C SER A 113 -11.86 -4.60 11.76
N LYS A 114 -12.27 -5.88 11.88
CA LYS A 114 -12.07 -6.71 13.09
C LYS A 114 -10.60 -6.89 13.45
N GLN A 115 -9.69 -6.93 12.47
CA GLN A 115 -8.24 -6.96 12.68
C GLN A 115 -7.67 -5.60 13.12
N SER A 116 -8.51 -4.57 13.32
CA SER A 116 -8.10 -3.21 13.72
C SER A 116 -7.17 -2.53 12.71
N CYS A 117 -7.33 -2.82 11.43
CA CYS A 117 -6.61 -2.09 10.37
C CYS A 117 -6.98 -0.61 10.45
N GLN A 118 -5.99 0.28 10.39
CA GLN A 118 -6.22 1.73 10.32
C GLN A 118 -6.43 2.19 8.88
N GLU A 119 -5.89 1.45 7.93
CA GLU A 119 -5.99 1.72 6.50
C GLU A 119 -6.29 0.42 5.77
N ILE A 120 -7.15 0.49 4.74
CA ILE A 120 -7.54 -0.69 3.96
C ILE A 120 -7.34 -0.42 2.48
N MET A 121 -6.56 -1.29 1.83
CA MET A 121 -6.34 -1.26 0.38
C MET A 121 -7.48 -1.99 -0.31
N LEU A 122 -8.32 -1.26 -1.02
CA LEU A 122 -9.38 -1.82 -1.85
C LEU A 122 -8.88 -2.00 -3.29
N SER A 123 -9.01 -3.22 -3.82
CA SER A 123 -8.52 -3.61 -5.14
C SER A 123 -9.37 -4.70 -5.79
N PRO A 124 -9.31 -4.86 -7.13
CA PRO A 124 -8.66 -4.00 -8.11
C PRO A 124 -9.58 -2.85 -8.57
N ILE A 125 -9.05 -1.62 -8.63
CA ILE A 125 -9.84 -0.48 -9.12
C ILE A 125 -9.88 -0.44 -10.65
N PHE A 126 -8.78 -0.80 -11.32
CA PHE A 126 -8.66 -0.84 -12.78
C PHE A 126 -8.15 -2.20 -13.25
N GLU A 127 -8.28 -2.43 -14.55
CA GLU A 127 -7.83 -3.65 -15.20
C GLU A 127 -6.33 -3.91 -15.00
N ASN A 128 -5.99 -5.16 -14.78
CA ASN A 128 -4.62 -5.65 -14.73
C ASN A 128 -4.57 -7.14 -15.11
N SER A 129 -3.37 -7.64 -15.40
CA SER A 129 -3.14 -9.02 -15.86
C SER A 129 -3.58 -10.12 -14.89
N LYS A 130 -3.92 -9.78 -13.63
CA LYS A 130 -4.24 -10.77 -12.59
C LYS A 130 -5.73 -11.01 -12.38
N TYR A 131 -6.59 -10.07 -12.81
CA TYR A 131 -8.01 -10.14 -12.54
C TYR A 131 -8.82 -10.04 -13.81
N SER A 132 -9.83 -10.91 -13.94
CA SER A 132 -10.83 -10.82 -15.00
C SER A 132 -11.62 -9.50 -14.90
N VAL A 133 -12.14 -9.04 -16.03
CA VAL A 133 -12.91 -7.78 -16.15
C VAL A 133 -14.05 -7.71 -15.14
N ASN A 134 -14.73 -8.82 -14.88
CA ASN A 134 -15.85 -8.89 -13.93
C ASN A 134 -15.48 -8.61 -12.47
N LYS A 135 -14.19 -8.71 -12.11
CA LYS A 135 -13.69 -8.43 -10.76
C LYS A 135 -13.21 -6.99 -10.58
N ILE A 136 -13.20 -6.19 -11.63
CA ILE A 136 -12.74 -4.81 -11.60
C ILE A 136 -13.85 -3.93 -11.04
N LEU A 137 -13.49 -3.12 -10.04
CA LEU A 137 -14.45 -2.24 -9.39
C LEU A 137 -14.83 -1.02 -10.24
N ASN A 138 -13.93 -0.48 -11.06
CA ASN A 138 -13.97 0.87 -11.61
C ASN A 138 -14.22 1.95 -10.53
N VAL A 139 -14.24 3.23 -10.91
CA VAL A 139 -14.37 4.35 -9.96
C VAL A 139 -15.74 4.35 -9.27
N ILE A 140 -16.81 4.05 -10.00
CA ILE A 140 -18.19 4.09 -9.47
C ILE A 140 -18.39 3.00 -8.42
N ARG A 141 -18.09 1.74 -8.75
CA ARG A 141 -18.21 0.62 -7.82
C ARG A 141 -17.24 0.76 -6.63
N PHE A 142 -16.04 1.28 -6.88
CA PHE A 142 -15.08 1.57 -5.82
C PHE A 142 -15.66 2.54 -4.79
N ASN A 143 -16.25 3.66 -5.24
CA ASN A 143 -16.91 4.62 -4.35
C ASN A 143 -18.09 4.00 -3.60
N ASN A 144 -18.94 3.25 -4.30
CA ASN A 144 -20.11 2.61 -3.67
C ASN A 144 -19.71 1.64 -2.55
N VAL A 145 -18.62 0.89 -2.75
CA VAL A 145 -18.12 -0.03 -1.73
C VAL A 145 -17.42 0.71 -0.58
N SER A 146 -16.59 1.70 -0.89
CA SER A 146 -15.71 2.32 0.10
C SER A 146 -16.34 3.47 0.88
N ASN A 147 -17.42 4.10 0.40
CA ASN A 147 -18.04 5.26 1.05
C ASN A 147 -18.55 4.97 2.47
N HIS A 148 -18.86 3.72 2.77
CA HIS A 148 -19.37 3.28 4.08
C HIS A 148 -18.26 2.75 5.00
N TRP A 149 -17.02 2.71 4.54
CA TRP A 149 -15.91 2.23 5.36
C TRP A 149 -15.43 3.33 6.31
N LYS A 150 -15.17 2.95 7.55
CA LYS A 150 -14.70 3.86 8.61
C LYS A 150 -13.21 4.13 8.52
N GLU A 151 -12.46 3.14 8.03
CA GLU A 151 -11.02 3.18 7.90
C GLU A 151 -10.61 4.01 6.68
N LYS A 152 -9.36 4.47 6.66
CA LYS A 152 -8.81 5.17 5.50
C LYS A 152 -8.66 4.20 4.34
N VAL A 153 -9.23 4.56 3.20
CA VAL A 153 -9.18 3.73 1.99
C VAL A 153 -7.99 4.10 1.11
N ILE A 154 -7.28 3.07 0.66
CA ILE A 154 -6.17 3.17 -0.29
C ILE A 154 -6.62 2.49 -1.59
N ALA A 155 -6.53 3.19 -2.71
CA ALA A 155 -6.83 2.60 -4.01
C ALA A 155 -5.66 1.77 -4.52
N MET A 156 -5.94 0.55 -4.99
CA MET A 156 -4.90 -0.35 -5.52
C MET A 156 -5.41 -1.15 -6.72
N GLY A 157 -4.47 -1.58 -7.59
CA GLY A 157 -4.70 -2.48 -8.72
C GLY A 157 -5.01 -1.76 -10.04
N GLY A 158 -4.18 -2.02 -11.05
CA GLY A 158 -4.30 -1.47 -12.39
C GLY A 158 -3.98 0.02 -12.54
N LEU A 159 -3.46 0.66 -11.49
CA LEU A 159 -3.08 2.08 -11.53
C LEU A 159 -1.87 2.33 -12.43
N ASN A 160 -1.98 3.33 -13.29
CA ASN A 160 -0.92 3.82 -14.18
C ASN A 160 -1.13 5.31 -14.52
N LEU A 161 -0.19 5.93 -15.25
CA LEU A 161 -0.26 7.35 -15.60
C LEU A 161 -1.51 7.73 -16.41
N LYS A 162 -2.05 6.81 -17.23
CA LYS A 162 -3.21 7.09 -18.08
C LYS A 162 -4.53 7.15 -17.31
N ASN A 163 -4.61 6.42 -16.17
CA ASN A 163 -5.87 6.27 -15.43
C ASN A 163 -5.85 6.89 -14.02
N ILE A 164 -4.69 7.30 -13.51
CA ILE A 164 -4.56 7.81 -12.14
C ILE A 164 -5.44 9.05 -11.89
N ASN A 165 -5.64 9.89 -12.90
CA ASN A 165 -6.50 11.07 -12.78
C ASN A 165 -7.99 10.70 -12.52
N LYS A 166 -8.44 9.51 -12.94
CA LYS A 166 -9.81 9.05 -12.74
C LYS A 166 -10.13 8.82 -11.25
N ILE A 167 -9.12 8.56 -10.41
CA ILE A 167 -9.34 8.36 -8.97
C ILE A 167 -9.48 9.66 -8.18
N GLN A 168 -9.33 10.83 -8.79
CA GLN A 168 -9.55 12.13 -8.13
C GLN A 168 -10.99 12.28 -7.59
N MET A 169 -11.93 11.54 -8.19
CA MET A 169 -13.34 11.53 -7.78
C MET A 169 -13.61 10.59 -6.58
N THR A 170 -12.56 9.99 -6.01
CA THR A 170 -12.66 9.07 -4.87
C THR A 170 -12.15 9.70 -3.58
N LYS A 171 -12.74 9.31 -2.44
CA LYS A 171 -12.28 9.72 -1.11
C LYS A 171 -11.18 8.77 -0.61
N ILE A 172 -9.98 8.86 -1.18
CA ILE A 172 -8.87 8.00 -0.80
C ILE A 172 -7.80 8.75 0.00
N ALA A 173 -7.13 8.02 0.88
CA ALA A 173 -5.99 8.50 1.68
C ALA A 173 -4.64 8.16 1.05
N GLY A 174 -4.62 7.38 -0.03
CA GLY A 174 -3.40 6.99 -0.73
C GLY A 174 -3.65 6.04 -1.88
N ILE A 175 -2.55 5.62 -2.50
CA ILE A 175 -2.53 4.63 -3.58
C ILE A 175 -1.48 3.55 -3.31
N GLY A 176 -1.78 2.31 -3.76
CA GLY A 176 -0.86 1.18 -3.71
C GLY A 176 -0.47 0.72 -5.12
N PHE A 177 0.81 0.42 -5.34
CA PHE A 177 1.30 -0.02 -6.63
C PHE A 177 2.52 -0.95 -6.53
N LYS A 178 2.69 -1.80 -7.55
CA LYS A 178 3.84 -2.72 -7.63
C LYS A 178 4.84 -2.33 -8.72
N ARG A 179 4.38 -1.79 -9.85
CA ARG A 179 5.21 -1.53 -11.04
C ARG A 179 5.38 -0.05 -11.40
N PHE A 180 4.60 0.81 -10.79
CA PHE A 180 4.46 2.22 -11.15
C PHE A 180 5.71 3.09 -10.85
N LEU A 181 6.68 2.59 -10.05
CA LEU A 181 7.91 3.32 -9.75
C LEU A 181 8.75 3.64 -11.00
N LYS A 182 8.69 2.83 -12.05
CA LYS A 182 9.37 3.12 -13.31
C LYS A 182 8.85 4.43 -13.94
N ASP A 183 7.61 4.77 -13.67
CA ASP A 183 6.93 5.96 -14.21
C ASP A 183 6.92 7.13 -13.21
N LEU A 184 7.34 6.96 -11.96
CA LEU A 184 7.27 7.99 -10.91
C LEU A 184 8.16 9.22 -11.18
N GLY A 185 9.18 9.12 -12.02
CA GLY A 185 9.93 10.29 -12.51
C GLY A 185 9.11 11.23 -13.39
N LYS A 186 8.01 10.71 -13.93
CA LYS A 186 6.99 11.43 -14.74
C LYS A 186 5.63 11.45 -14.01
N SER A 187 5.60 11.06 -12.72
CA SER A 187 4.36 10.86 -12.00
C SER A 187 3.72 12.17 -11.59
N PRO A 188 2.41 12.26 -11.76
CA PRO A 188 1.65 13.32 -11.17
C PRO A 188 1.77 13.23 -9.64
N ILE A 189 2.33 14.28 -9.02
CA ILE A 189 2.34 14.42 -7.57
C ILE A 189 0.94 14.83 -7.16
N TYR A 190 0.37 14.12 -6.18
CA TYR A 190 -0.92 14.51 -5.63
C TYR A 190 -0.78 15.82 -4.84
N LYS A 191 -1.13 16.93 -5.47
CA LYS A 191 -1.15 18.26 -4.86
C LYS A 191 -2.57 18.83 -4.91
N ASN A 192 -3.01 19.46 -3.81
CA ASN A 192 -4.28 20.19 -3.74
C ASN A 192 -5.53 19.38 -4.14
N GLY A 193 -5.56 18.05 -3.87
CA GLY A 193 -6.68 17.21 -4.24
C GLY A 193 -6.68 16.74 -5.70
N ARG A 194 -5.62 17.01 -6.46
CA ARG A 194 -5.47 16.61 -7.86
C ARG A 194 -4.10 16.00 -8.11
N PHE A 195 -4.02 15.08 -9.07
CA PHE A 195 -2.74 14.63 -9.64
C PHE A 195 -2.32 15.64 -10.71
N SER A 196 -1.18 16.29 -10.52
CA SER A 196 -0.58 17.17 -11.52
C SER A 196 0.62 16.48 -12.15
N SER A 197 0.76 16.52 -13.48
CA SER A 197 2.03 16.28 -14.16
C SER A 197 3.01 17.39 -13.79
N ASN A 198 4.25 17.03 -13.52
CA ASN A 198 5.32 18.01 -13.45
C ASN A 198 5.63 18.50 -14.85
#